data_c03883e9cf268d5ffc64ba3d60eee6b2
#
_entry.id   c03883e9cf268d5ffc64ba3d60eee6b2
#
_cell.length_a   1.000
_cell.length_b   1.000
_cell.length_c   1.000
_cell.angle_alpha   90.00
_cell.angle_beta   90.00
_cell.angle_gamma   90.00
#
_symmetry.space_group_name_H-M   'P 1'
#
loop_
_entity.id
_entity.type
_entity.pdbx_description
1 polymer ?
#
loop_
_entity_poly.entity_id
_entity_poly.type
_entity_poly.pdbx_seq_one_letter_code
_entity_poly.pdbx_strand_id
1 'polypeptide(L)'
;KLCDMVTPQMRVAGKVLVSESGVSDTDDIKVLAKSHADALLIGTVLMEAVKPQELIAEFKGVYDNEYDKTELIDQNGLTEVKICGITSMVDVNLLIKYGADYGGMVVFYPKSKRDVTIEEAGRMVEILKKSDIKTVAVTVSPDEEQILKIQDKGFDYVQIHGELSENVYNLCKLPIIRAVNISQDDTDSVKKSIESATAMDKVVGILLDAGIPGSGKTFDWDSVKELELKEKKLFLAGGLNSSNVAAAIKCVEPDVVDISSGVEYDDVLIKGKDEQKVKEFICNARAAK
;
A
#
# COMPACT_ATOMS: atom_id res chain seq x y z
N LYS A 1 24.88 14.74 -12.44
CA LYS A 1 25.83 14.53 -11.30
C LYS A 1 25.26 14.92 -9.95
N LEU A 2 24.55 16.05 -9.81
CA LEU A 2 23.93 16.43 -8.52
C LEU A 2 22.65 15.62 -8.26
N CYS A 3 21.82 15.40 -9.28
CA CYS A 3 20.61 14.60 -9.17
C CYS A 3 20.92 13.14 -8.82
N ASP A 4 22.03 12.58 -9.33
CA ASP A 4 22.46 11.20 -9.01
C ASP A 4 22.90 11.03 -7.55
N MET A 5 23.12 12.14 -6.83
CA MET A 5 23.47 12.14 -5.41
C MET A 5 22.22 12.23 -4.49
N VAL A 6 21.05 12.48 -5.06
CA VAL A 6 19.80 12.51 -4.29
C VAL A 6 19.39 11.08 -3.97
N THR A 7 19.64 10.71 -2.74
CA THR A 7 19.35 9.35 -2.30
C THR A 7 17.84 9.06 -2.34
N PRO A 8 17.44 7.80 -2.58
CA PRO A 8 16.04 7.37 -2.46
C PRO A 8 15.35 7.85 -1.18
N GLN A 9 16.11 7.97 -0.09
CA GLN A 9 15.64 8.45 1.22
C GLN A 9 15.05 9.88 1.18
N MET A 10 15.58 10.77 0.33
CA MET A 10 15.02 12.12 0.19
C MET A 10 13.65 12.12 -0.49
N ARG A 11 13.42 11.19 -1.42
CA ARG A 11 12.13 11.00 -2.12
C ARG A 11 11.11 10.33 -1.21
N VAL A 12 11.52 9.31 -0.48
CA VAL A 12 10.72 8.64 0.55
C VAL A 12 10.23 9.63 1.62
N ALA A 13 10.99 10.68 1.90
CA ALA A 13 10.57 11.76 2.81
C ALA A 13 9.54 12.74 2.20
N GLY A 14 8.95 12.42 1.03
CA GLY A 14 8.00 13.28 0.34
C GLY A 14 8.60 14.62 -0.13
N LYS A 15 9.92 14.66 -0.35
CA LYS A 15 10.62 15.83 -0.88
C LYS A 15 10.50 15.86 -2.39
N VAL A 16 10.21 17.02 -2.94
CA VAL A 16 10.22 17.27 -4.38
C VAL A 16 11.61 17.68 -4.80
N LEU A 17 12.20 16.95 -5.76
CA LEU A 17 13.46 17.31 -6.38
C LEU A 17 13.21 18.29 -7.52
N VAL A 18 13.57 19.53 -7.32
CA VAL A 18 13.47 20.57 -8.36
C VAL A 18 14.84 20.79 -8.96
N SER A 19 14.96 20.61 -10.28
CA SER A 19 16.15 21.06 -11.01
C SER A 19 15.97 22.51 -11.43
N GLU A 20 16.88 23.36 -11.00
CA GLU A 20 16.90 24.79 -11.34
C GLU A 20 18.05 25.10 -12.26
N SER A 21 17.77 25.85 -13.34
CA SER A 21 18.75 26.38 -14.28
C SER A 21 19.48 25.36 -15.17
N GLY A 22 20.02 25.82 -16.28
CA GLY A 22 20.89 25.05 -17.17
C GLY A 22 20.14 24.19 -18.21
N VAL A 23 18.82 24.37 -18.36
CA VAL A 23 18.06 23.75 -19.45
C VAL A 23 18.15 24.65 -20.68
N SER A 24 18.72 24.12 -21.76
CA SER A 24 18.91 24.83 -23.03
C SER A 24 18.10 24.17 -24.16
N ASP A 25 17.97 22.85 -24.14
CA ASP A 25 17.32 22.08 -25.20
C ASP A 25 16.65 20.79 -24.69
N THR A 26 16.14 19.99 -25.64
CA THR A 26 15.47 18.72 -25.33
C THR A 26 16.41 17.64 -24.79
N ASP A 27 17.71 17.71 -25.07
CA ASP A 27 18.66 16.72 -24.54
C ASP A 27 18.93 16.94 -23.05
N ASP A 28 18.94 18.20 -22.61
CA ASP A 28 18.96 18.53 -21.18
C ASP A 28 17.71 17.98 -20.47
N ILE A 29 16.53 18.10 -21.12
CA ILE A 29 15.28 17.54 -20.60
C ILE A 29 15.36 16.03 -20.43
N LYS A 30 15.91 15.29 -21.42
CA LYS A 30 16.12 13.84 -21.32
C LYS A 30 17.05 13.47 -20.16
N VAL A 31 18.13 14.19 -19.98
CA VAL A 31 19.06 13.96 -18.87
C VAL A 31 18.37 14.17 -17.52
N LEU A 32 17.55 15.22 -17.41
CA LEU A 32 16.84 15.53 -16.16
C LEU A 32 15.70 14.55 -15.89
N ALA A 33 14.99 14.10 -16.91
CA ALA A 33 13.99 13.04 -16.80
C ALA A 33 14.62 11.72 -16.31
N LYS A 34 15.75 11.31 -16.90
CA LYS A 34 16.52 10.12 -16.46
C LYS A 34 17.14 10.27 -15.07
N SER A 35 17.41 11.50 -14.64
CA SER A 35 17.84 11.79 -13.25
C SER A 35 16.68 11.89 -12.28
N HIS A 36 15.46 11.67 -12.77
CA HIS A 36 14.23 11.65 -11.99
C HIS A 36 13.97 12.95 -11.19
N ALA A 37 14.26 14.11 -11.76
CA ALA A 37 13.83 15.39 -11.18
C ALA A 37 12.30 15.47 -11.20
N ASP A 38 11.66 15.78 -10.07
CA ASP A 38 10.20 15.84 -9.99
C ASP A 38 9.61 17.10 -10.62
N ALA A 39 10.40 18.16 -10.70
CA ALA A 39 10.04 19.42 -11.32
C ALA A 39 11.25 20.12 -11.94
N LEU A 40 11.01 20.89 -12.99
CA LEU A 40 12.02 21.67 -13.68
C LEU A 40 11.66 23.15 -13.61
N LEU A 41 12.57 23.98 -13.12
CA LEU A 41 12.45 25.44 -13.19
C LEU A 41 13.27 25.94 -14.38
N ILE A 42 12.56 26.35 -15.43
CA ILE A 42 13.16 26.77 -16.72
C ILE A 42 12.82 28.24 -16.93
N GLY A 43 13.84 29.07 -17.06
CA GLY A 43 13.67 30.53 -17.26
C GLY A 43 14.18 31.00 -18.61
N THR A 44 15.49 31.10 -18.75
CA THR A 44 16.16 31.81 -19.86
C THR A 44 15.70 31.34 -21.23
N VAL A 45 15.72 30.03 -21.51
CA VAL A 45 15.36 29.50 -22.83
C VAL A 45 13.89 29.77 -23.19
N LEU A 46 12.99 29.79 -22.21
CA LEU A 46 11.59 30.13 -22.43
C LEU A 46 11.38 31.63 -22.65
N MET A 47 12.18 32.48 -22.01
CA MET A 47 12.12 33.94 -22.17
C MET A 47 12.65 34.37 -23.56
N GLU A 48 13.59 33.62 -24.13
CA GLU A 48 14.18 33.86 -25.44
C GLU A 48 13.40 33.19 -26.59
N ALA A 49 12.50 32.25 -26.27
CA ALA A 49 11.74 31.51 -27.27
C ALA A 49 10.73 32.41 -28.00
N VAL A 50 10.64 32.28 -29.32
CA VAL A 50 9.64 32.94 -30.14
C VAL A 50 8.23 32.47 -29.80
N LYS A 51 8.09 31.20 -29.42
CA LYS A 51 6.84 30.55 -29.06
C LYS A 51 7.02 29.71 -27.78
N PRO A 52 7.04 30.33 -26.61
CA PRO A 52 7.34 29.62 -25.35
C PRO A 52 6.34 28.51 -25.04
N GLN A 53 5.08 28.66 -25.43
CA GLN A 53 4.03 27.62 -25.19
C GLN A 53 4.28 26.34 -25.98
N GLU A 54 4.75 26.45 -27.23
CA GLU A 54 5.12 25.30 -28.07
C GLU A 54 6.36 24.60 -27.48
N LEU A 55 7.34 25.37 -27.04
CA LEU A 55 8.55 24.84 -26.42
C LEU A 55 8.26 24.15 -25.09
N ILE A 56 7.35 24.68 -24.26
CA ILE A 56 6.90 24.03 -23.04
C ILE A 56 6.21 22.69 -23.36
N ALA A 57 5.36 22.64 -24.38
CA ALA A 57 4.70 21.42 -24.79
C ALA A 57 5.68 20.36 -25.31
N GLU A 58 6.68 20.79 -26.06
CA GLU A 58 7.77 19.93 -26.54
C GLU A 58 8.60 19.38 -25.36
N PHE A 59 9.07 20.22 -24.46
CA PHE A 59 9.84 19.83 -23.28
C PHE A 59 9.06 18.86 -22.40
N LYS A 60 7.77 19.15 -22.17
CA LYS A 60 6.89 18.25 -21.42
C LYS A 60 6.74 16.90 -22.10
N GLY A 61 6.53 16.87 -23.41
CA GLY A 61 6.42 15.61 -24.17
C GLY A 61 7.68 14.76 -24.08
N VAL A 62 8.86 15.40 -24.21
CA VAL A 62 10.16 14.71 -24.05
C VAL A 62 10.33 14.21 -22.62
N TYR A 63 9.99 15.03 -21.61
CA TYR A 63 10.11 14.64 -20.21
C TYR A 63 9.18 13.45 -19.88
N ASP A 64 7.91 13.51 -20.25
CA ASP A 64 6.92 12.46 -19.99
C ASP A 64 7.30 11.13 -20.68
N ASN A 65 7.97 11.17 -21.83
CA ASN A 65 8.44 9.98 -22.55
C ASN A 65 9.72 9.35 -21.96
N GLU A 66 10.61 10.18 -21.42
CA GLU A 66 11.89 9.71 -20.87
C GLU A 66 11.84 9.49 -19.35
N TYR A 67 10.81 10.04 -18.67
CA TYR A 67 10.61 9.89 -17.25
C TYR A 67 9.98 8.55 -16.94
N ASP A 68 10.81 7.55 -16.73
CA ASP A 68 10.33 6.22 -16.34
C ASP A 68 10.08 6.18 -14.83
N LYS A 69 8.80 6.18 -14.46
CA LYS A 69 8.40 6.02 -13.07
C LYS A 69 8.78 4.66 -12.49
N THR A 70 9.00 3.66 -13.34
CA THR A 70 9.36 2.31 -12.90
C THR A 70 10.81 2.19 -12.47
N GLU A 71 11.73 3.02 -13.01
CA GLU A 71 13.13 3.06 -12.56
C GLU A 71 13.34 3.83 -11.24
N LEU A 72 12.32 4.60 -10.79
CA LEU A 72 12.43 5.42 -9.57
C LEU A 72 12.56 4.61 -8.30
N ILE A 73 12.12 3.37 -8.35
CA ILE A 73 12.17 2.43 -7.26
C ILE A 73 12.41 1.08 -7.92
N ASP A 74 13.52 0.46 -7.65
CA ASP A 74 13.62 -1.00 -7.81
C ASP A 74 12.55 -1.60 -6.88
N GLN A 75 11.34 -1.71 -7.41
CA GLN A 75 10.20 -2.26 -6.67
C GLN A 75 10.40 -3.73 -6.33
N ASN A 76 11.37 -4.39 -6.97
CA ASN A 76 11.71 -5.79 -6.72
C ASN A 76 12.35 -6.04 -5.34
N GLY A 77 12.45 -5.03 -4.49
CA GLY A 77 13.02 -5.13 -3.16
C GLY A 77 12.32 -4.33 -2.07
N LEU A 78 11.34 -3.46 -2.40
CA LEU A 78 10.66 -2.66 -1.39
C LEU A 78 9.44 -3.39 -0.81
N THR A 79 9.29 -3.29 0.50
CA THR A 79 8.08 -3.76 1.17
C THR A 79 6.91 -2.87 0.78
N GLU A 80 5.83 -3.47 0.24
CA GLU A 80 4.59 -2.78 -0.10
C GLU A 80 3.85 -2.33 1.18
N VAL A 81 3.05 -1.26 1.09
CA VAL A 81 2.30 -0.71 2.22
C VAL A 81 0.80 -0.82 1.98
N LYS A 82 0.10 -1.45 2.91
CA LYS A 82 -1.36 -1.52 2.95
C LYS A 82 -1.89 -0.66 4.09
N ILE A 83 -2.81 0.26 3.77
CA ILE A 83 -3.59 1.01 4.75
C ILE A 83 -4.98 0.38 4.84
N CYS A 84 -5.30 -0.19 5.98
CA CYS A 84 -6.53 -0.96 6.20
C CYS A 84 -7.57 -0.19 7.01
N GLY A 85 -8.86 -0.46 6.74
CA GLY A 85 -9.96 0.17 7.44
C GLY A 85 -10.13 1.63 7.05
N ILE A 86 -10.01 1.95 5.77
CA ILE A 86 -10.41 3.24 5.21
C ILE A 86 -11.92 3.33 5.17
N THR A 87 -12.47 4.50 5.52
CA THR A 87 -13.90 4.70 5.74
C THR A 87 -14.49 5.87 4.96
N SER A 88 -13.65 6.64 4.29
CA SER A 88 -14.07 7.89 3.65
C SER A 88 -13.23 8.24 2.42
N MET A 89 -13.76 9.17 1.60
CA MET A 89 -12.99 9.75 0.50
C MET A 89 -11.79 10.58 0.98
N VAL A 90 -11.81 11.07 2.23
CA VAL A 90 -10.65 11.73 2.84
C VAL A 90 -9.52 10.71 3.00
N ASP A 91 -9.83 9.54 3.54
CA ASP A 91 -8.83 8.45 3.68
C ASP A 91 -8.29 8.03 2.30
N VAL A 92 -9.15 7.88 1.28
CA VAL A 92 -8.74 7.57 -0.10
C VAL A 92 -7.72 8.58 -0.63
N ASN A 93 -7.99 9.88 -0.42
CA ASN A 93 -7.08 10.93 -0.86
C ASN A 93 -5.71 10.88 -0.16
N LEU A 94 -5.67 10.46 1.11
CA LEU A 94 -4.42 10.27 1.83
C LEU A 94 -3.59 9.12 1.23
N LEU A 95 -4.24 8.00 0.90
CA LEU A 95 -3.56 6.87 0.26
C LEU A 95 -2.93 7.29 -1.08
N ILE A 96 -3.68 8.02 -1.91
CA ILE A 96 -3.20 8.53 -3.19
C ILE A 96 -2.04 9.51 -2.99
N LYS A 97 -2.21 10.46 -2.06
CA LYS A 97 -1.23 11.51 -1.78
C LYS A 97 0.11 10.96 -1.32
N TYR A 98 0.10 9.91 -0.50
CA TYR A 98 1.32 9.35 0.11
C TYR A 98 1.80 8.05 -0.54
N GLY A 99 1.10 7.55 -1.56
CA GLY A 99 1.54 6.41 -2.35
C GLY A 99 1.47 5.08 -1.60
N ALA A 100 0.32 4.77 -1.00
CA ALA A 100 0.06 3.43 -0.50
C ALA A 100 -0.13 2.46 -1.68
N ASP A 101 0.24 1.18 -1.51
CA ASP A 101 0.08 0.16 -2.56
C ASP A 101 -1.29 -0.52 -2.49
N TYR A 102 -1.86 -0.62 -1.28
CA TYR A 102 -3.17 -1.22 -1.05
C TYR A 102 -4.06 -0.35 -0.17
N GLY A 103 -5.35 -0.32 -0.50
CA GLY A 103 -6.40 0.26 0.33
C GLY A 103 -7.39 -0.82 0.78
N GLY A 104 -7.51 -1.04 2.09
CA GLY A 104 -8.39 -2.04 2.68
C GLY A 104 -9.69 -1.42 3.23
N MET A 105 -10.84 -1.95 2.84
CA MET A 105 -12.17 -1.54 3.32
C MET A 105 -12.84 -2.71 4.04
N VAL A 106 -13.24 -2.51 5.28
CA VAL A 106 -14.00 -3.51 6.05
C VAL A 106 -15.46 -3.46 5.59
N VAL A 107 -15.97 -4.61 5.13
CA VAL A 107 -17.35 -4.74 4.65
C VAL A 107 -18.02 -5.96 5.27
N PHE A 108 -19.33 -5.87 5.49
CA PHE A 108 -20.16 -6.95 6.08
C PHE A 108 -19.70 -7.39 7.48
N TYR A 109 -19.12 -6.48 8.25
CA TYR A 109 -18.74 -6.75 9.62
C TYR A 109 -19.11 -5.59 10.56
N PRO A 110 -20.38 -5.37 10.85
CA PRO A 110 -20.89 -4.21 11.61
C PRO A 110 -20.41 -4.13 13.06
N LYS A 111 -19.72 -5.16 13.57
CA LYS A 111 -19.01 -5.10 14.85
C LYS A 111 -17.77 -4.23 14.80
N SER A 112 -17.23 -3.96 13.62
CA SER A 112 -16.09 -3.09 13.42
C SER A 112 -16.53 -1.65 13.31
N LYS A 113 -15.88 -0.73 14.03
CA LYS A 113 -16.07 0.71 13.84
C LYS A 113 -15.65 1.21 12.45
N ARG A 114 -14.96 0.37 11.68
CA ARG A 114 -14.44 0.62 10.32
C ARG A 114 -15.31 0.04 9.23
N ASP A 115 -16.41 -0.64 9.61
CA ASP A 115 -17.34 -1.21 8.63
C ASP A 115 -17.97 -0.10 7.79
N VAL A 116 -17.98 -0.29 6.48
CA VAL A 116 -18.63 0.59 5.52
C VAL A 116 -19.62 -0.21 4.68
N THR A 117 -20.61 0.46 4.15
CA THR A 117 -21.54 -0.21 3.23
C THR A 117 -20.81 -0.62 1.96
N ILE A 118 -21.28 -1.68 1.32
CA ILE A 118 -20.68 -2.17 0.07
C ILE A 118 -20.78 -1.13 -1.06
N GLU A 119 -21.78 -0.25 -1.02
CA GLU A 119 -21.97 0.86 -1.94
C GLU A 119 -20.93 1.98 -1.73
N GLU A 120 -20.63 2.32 -0.47
CA GLU A 120 -19.57 3.27 -0.14
C GLU A 120 -18.20 2.73 -0.53
N ALA A 121 -17.95 1.45 -0.23
CA ALA A 121 -16.73 0.78 -0.64
C ALA A 121 -16.55 0.78 -2.16
N GLY A 122 -17.60 0.49 -2.93
CA GLY A 122 -17.57 0.53 -4.40
C GLY A 122 -17.15 1.89 -4.96
N ARG A 123 -17.63 3.00 -4.39
CA ARG A 123 -17.20 4.34 -4.79
C ARG A 123 -15.71 4.61 -4.52
N MET A 124 -15.21 4.11 -3.38
CA MET A 124 -13.78 4.22 -3.04
C MET A 124 -12.91 3.36 -3.96
N VAL A 125 -13.36 2.16 -4.30
CA VAL A 125 -12.69 1.25 -5.25
C VAL A 125 -12.46 1.93 -6.60
N GLU A 126 -13.49 2.58 -7.17
CA GLU A 126 -13.38 3.25 -8.47
C GLU A 126 -12.29 4.33 -8.51
N ILE A 127 -12.10 5.05 -7.41
CA ILE A 127 -11.09 6.12 -7.33
C ILE A 127 -9.69 5.54 -7.10
N LEU A 128 -9.56 4.59 -6.18
CA LEU A 128 -8.27 3.95 -5.89
C LEU A 128 -7.68 3.25 -7.12
N LYS A 129 -8.52 2.55 -7.89
CA LYS A 129 -8.07 1.88 -9.13
C LYS A 129 -7.56 2.84 -10.20
N LYS A 130 -8.11 4.05 -10.29
CA LYS A 130 -7.60 5.10 -11.19
C LYS A 130 -6.22 5.62 -10.79
N SER A 131 -5.81 5.33 -9.57
CA SER A 131 -4.53 5.75 -8.97
C SER A 131 -3.57 4.57 -8.77
N ASP A 132 -3.81 3.43 -9.44
CA ASP A 132 -3.02 2.20 -9.39
C ASP A 132 -2.86 1.62 -7.96
N ILE A 133 -3.80 1.95 -7.05
CA ILE A 133 -3.83 1.39 -5.69
C ILE A 133 -4.71 0.15 -5.69
N LYS A 134 -4.15 -0.97 -5.27
CA LYS A 134 -4.85 -2.26 -5.17
C LYS A 134 -5.90 -2.21 -4.07
N THR A 135 -7.11 -2.65 -4.38
CA THR A 135 -8.26 -2.57 -3.48
C THR A 135 -8.56 -3.92 -2.82
N VAL A 136 -8.72 -3.91 -1.50
CA VAL A 136 -8.93 -5.12 -0.70
C VAL A 136 -10.24 -5.01 0.09
N ALA A 137 -11.19 -5.89 -0.21
CA ALA A 137 -12.35 -6.08 0.66
C ALA A 137 -11.93 -6.92 1.88
N VAL A 138 -12.14 -6.40 3.08
CA VAL A 138 -11.79 -7.09 4.33
C VAL A 138 -13.08 -7.54 5.01
N THR A 139 -13.20 -8.83 5.27
CA THR A 139 -14.43 -9.41 5.82
C THR A 139 -14.11 -10.56 6.80
N VAL A 140 -15.12 -10.97 7.57
CA VAL A 140 -15.00 -12.04 8.58
C VAL A 140 -16.03 -13.11 8.32
N SER A 141 -15.60 -14.33 8.01
CA SER A 141 -16.47 -15.49 7.75
C SER A 141 -17.62 -15.14 6.80
N PRO A 142 -17.35 -14.66 5.58
CA PRO A 142 -18.39 -14.21 4.65
C PRO A 142 -19.25 -15.39 4.17
N ASP A 143 -20.50 -15.09 3.85
CA ASP A 143 -21.37 -16.01 3.11
C ASP A 143 -21.25 -15.84 1.59
N GLU A 144 -21.97 -16.66 0.84
CA GLU A 144 -21.92 -16.69 -0.63
C GLU A 144 -22.47 -15.38 -1.24
N GLU A 145 -23.51 -14.80 -0.67
CA GLU A 145 -24.10 -13.55 -1.14
C GLU A 145 -23.13 -12.38 -0.97
N GLN A 146 -22.45 -12.32 0.17
CA GLN A 146 -21.46 -11.29 0.48
C GLN A 146 -20.26 -11.34 -0.49
N ILE A 147 -19.74 -12.54 -0.78
CA ILE A 147 -18.66 -12.74 -1.75
C ILE A 147 -19.07 -12.29 -3.15
N LEU A 148 -20.28 -12.61 -3.58
CA LEU A 148 -20.78 -12.17 -4.89
C LEU A 148 -20.89 -10.65 -4.96
N LYS A 149 -21.39 -9.99 -3.91
CA LYS A 149 -21.46 -8.51 -3.83
C LYS A 149 -20.08 -7.86 -3.84
N ILE A 150 -19.11 -8.44 -3.14
CA ILE A 150 -17.70 -7.96 -3.16
C ILE A 150 -17.14 -8.03 -4.58
N GLN A 151 -17.34 -9.13 -5.28
CA GLN A 151 -16.87 -9.29 -6.66
C GLN A 151 -17.53 -8.30 -7.62
N ASP A 152 -18.84 -8.07 -7.48
CA ASP A 152 -19.60 -7.13 -8.31
C ASP A 152 -19.07 -5.68 -8.18
N LYS A 153 -18.57 -5.29 -7.02
CA LYS A 153 -17.97 -3.96 -6.79
C LYS A 153 -16.57 -3.79 -7.37
N GLY A 154 -15.98 -4.85 -7.93
CA GLY A 154 -14.74 -4.79 -8.66
C GLY A 154 -13.49 -4.65 -7.79
N PHE A 155 -13.50 -5.11 -6.57
CA PHE A 155 -12.29 -5.24 -5.76
C PHE A 155 -11.22 -6.09 -6.46
N ASP A 156 -9.95 -5.83 -6.17
CA ASP A 156 -8.83 -6.61 -6.70
C ASP A 156 -8.56 -7.85 -5.85
N TYR A 157 -8.79 -7.75 -4.53
CA TYR A 157 -8.54 -8.82 -3.56
C TYR A 157 -9.67 -8.90 -2.54
N VAL A 158 -9.82 -10.08 -1.94
CA VAL A 158 -10.59 -10.25 -0.71
C VAL A 158 -9.70 -10.78 0.39
N GLN A 159 -9.70 -10.11 1.54
CA GLN A 159 -9.04 -10.55 2.78
C GLN A 159 -10.08 -11.17 3.69
N ILE A 160 -9.87 -12.43 4.05
CA ILE A 160 -10.85 -13.21 4.83
C ILE A 160 -10.25 -13.57 6.19
N HIS A 161 -10.88 -13.06 7.23
CA HIS A 161 -10.71 -13.49 8.61
C HIS A 161 -11.72 -14.56 8.98
N GLY A 162 -11.45 -15.32 10.05
CA GLY A 162 -12.36 -16.34 10.54
C GLY A 162 -12.51 -17.54 9.59
N GLU A 163 -13.72 -18.06 9.42
CA GLU A 163 -13.98 -19.25 8.61
C GLU A 163 -14.04 -18.93 7.12
N LEU A 164 -13.53 -19.83 6.30
CA LEU A 164 -13.68 -19.84 4.84
C LEU A 164 -14.33 -21.16 4.44
N SER A 165 -15.64 -21.14 4.21
CA SER A 165 -16.37 -22.33 3.78
C SER A 165 -15.95 -22.74 2.35
N GLU A 166 -16.11 -24.03 2.04
CA GLU A 166 -15.81 -24.57 0.71
C GLU A 166 -16.66 -23.90 -0.39
N ASN A 167 -17.95 -23.63 -0.10
CA ASN A 167 -18.82 -22.95 -1.04
C ASN A 167 -18.33 -21.53 -1.36
N VAL A 168 -17.99 -20.76 -0.34
CA VAL A 168 -17.43 -19.40 -0.51
C VAL A 168 -16.11 -19.45 -1.29
N TYR A 169 -15.23 -20.39 -0.96
CA TYR A 169 -13.99 -20.57 -1.68
C TYR A 169 -14.21 -20.89 -3.17
N ASN A 170 -15.14 -21.79 -3.47
CA ASN A 170 -15.44 -22.21 -4.85
C ASN A 170 -16.07 -21.05 -5.66
N LEU A 171 -16.96 -20.26 -5.07
CA LEU A 171 -17.61 -19.10 -5.69
C LEU A 171 -16.68 -17.91 -5.86
N CYS A 172 -15.71 -17.74 -4.98
CA CYS A 172 -14.78 -16.62 -5.01
C CYS A 172 -13.90 -16.68 -6.27
N LYS A 173 -13.92 -15.63 -7.09
CA LYS A 173 -13.06 -15.43 -8.27
C LYS A 173 -11.91 -14.49 -8.00
N LEU A 174 -11.93 -13.79 -6.87
CA LEU A 174 -10.87 -12.85 -6.48
C LEU A 174 -9.70 -13.60 -5.85
N PRO A 175 -8.47 -13.10 -6.01
CA PRO A 175 -7.34 -13.52 -5.20
C PRO A 175 -7.65 -13.31 -3.71
N ILE A 176 -7.35 -14.32 -2.90
CA ILE A 176 -7.65 -14.33 -1.47
C ILE A 176 -6.40 -14.02 -0.66
N ILE A 177 -6.50 -13.08 0.27
CA ILE A 177 -5.54 -12.88 1.36
C ILE A 177 -6.12 -13.55 2.59
N ARG A 178 -5.47 -14.59 3.09
CA ARG A 178 -5.94 -15.34 4.26
C ARG A 178 -5.35 -14.75 5.54
N ALA A 179 -6.18 -14.21 6.42
CA ALA A 179 -5.74 -13.72 7.72
C ALA A 179 -5.60 -14.88 8.71
N VAL A 180 -4.45 -14.95 9.37
CA VAL A 180 -4.12 -15.89 10.42
C VAL A 180 -3.74 -15.10 11.67
N ASN A 181 -4.48 -15.29 12.75
CA ASN A 181 -4.15 -14.67 14.03
C ASN A 181 -3.02 -15.48 14.70
N ILE A 182 -1.96 -14.79 15.09
CA ILE A 182 -0.87 -15.38 15.84
C ILE A 182 -1.17 -15.17 17.32
N SER A 183 -1.49 -16.24 18.04
CA SER A 183 -1.48 -16.24 19.50
C SER A 183 -0.19 -16.90 20.00
N GLN A 184 0.45 -16.33 21.02
CA GLN A 184 1.68 -16.89 21.57
C GLN A 184 1.47 -18.27 22.22
N ASP A 185 0.22 -18.63 22.51
CA ASP A 185 -0.11 -19.82 23.28
C ASP A 185 -0.40 -21.07 22.43
N ASP A 186 -0.47 -20.97 21.09
CA ASP A 186 -0.82 -22.10 20.21
C ASP A 186 -0.09 -22.06 18.85
N THR A 187 1.21 -22.26 18.89
CA THR A 187 2.08 -22.25 17.70
C THR A 187 1.73 -23.36 16.71
N ASP A 188 1.27 -24.52 17.18
CA ASP A 188 0.94 -25.66 16.32
C ASP A 188 -0.35 -25.40 15.51
N SER A 189 -1.35 -24.75 16.11
CA SER A 189 -2.57 -24.36 15.43
C SER A 189 -2.30 -23.28 14.35
N VAL A 190 -1.43 -22.33 14.67
CA VAL A 190 -0.99 -21.29 13.71
C VAL A 190 -0.29 -21.95 12.51
N LYS A 191 0.67 -22.86 12.72
CA LYS A 191 1.36 -23.59 11.64
C LYS A 191 0.37 -24.36 10.77
N LYS A 192 -0.54 -25.11 11.34
CA LYS A 192 -1.58 -25.85 10.59
C LYS A 192 -2.48 -24.92 9.77
N SER A 193 -2.85 -23.76 10.32
CA SER A 193 -3.66 -22.77 9.62
C SER A 193 -2.93 -22.20 8.40
N ILE A 194 -1.63 -21.94 8.53
CA ILE A 194 -0.77 -21.46 7.44
C ILE A 194 -0.59 -22.55 6.38
N GLU A 195 -0.28 -23.79 6.78
CA GLU A 195 -0.15 -24.93 5.87
C GLU A 195 -1.44 -25.15 5.06
N SER A 196 -2.58 -25.12 5.72
CA SER A 196 -3.89 -25.23 5.07
C SER A 196 -4.13 -24.10 4.07
N ALA A 197 -3.84 -22.85 4.46
CA ALA A 197 -4.03 -21.69 3.61
C ALA A 197 -3.06 -21.67 2.41
N THR A 198 -1.79 -22.07 2.61
CA THR A 198 -0.79 -22.11 1.53
C THR A 198 -1.05 -23.23 0.52
N ALA A 199 -1.83 -24.27 0.88
CA ALA A 199 -2.25 -25.32 -0.03
C ALA A 199 -3.41 -24.90 -0.96
N MET A 200 -4.06 -23.75 -0.71
CA MET A 200 -5.20 -23.29 -1.49
C MET A 200 -4.74 -22.41 -2.68
N ASP A 201 -5.07 -22.80 -3.90
CA ASP A 201 -4.61 -22.12 -5.13
C ASP A 201 -5.02 -20.65 -5.22
N LYS A 202 -6.25 -20.31 -4.82
CA LYS A 202 -6.77 -18.93 -4.85
C LYS A 202 -6.21 -18.04 -3.75
N VAL A 203 -5.57 -18.60 -2.73
CA VAL A 203 -4.87 -17.82 -1.70
C VAL A 203 -3.54 -17.36 -2.28
N VAL A 204 -3.36 -16.06 -2.39
CA VAL A 204 -2.15 -15.42 -2.93
C VAL A 204 -1.29 -14.77 -1.86
N GLY A 205 -1.84 -14.58 -0.66
CA GLY A 205 -1.13 -13.98 0.46
C GLY A 205 -1.65 -14.47 1.80
N ILE A 206 -0.75 -14.50 2.77
CA ILE A 206 -1.04 -14.82 4.17
C ILE A 206 -0.81 -13.55 4.97
N LEU A 207 -1.84 -13.09 5.68
CA LEU A 207 -1.73 -11.97 6.60
C LEU A 207 -1.60 -12.50 8.02
N LEU A 208 -0.49 -12.16 8.65
CA LEU A 208 -0.21 -12.49 10.05
C LEU A 208 -0.58 -11.29 10.93
N ASP A 209 -1.53 -11.49 11.83
CA ASP A 209 -1.98 -10.46 12.77
C ASP A 209 -1.64 -10.86 14.21
N ALA A 210 -1.16 -9.93 15.01
CA ALA A 210 -0.73 -10.12 16.41
C ALA A 210 -1.86 -10.46 17.41
N GLY A 211 -2.91 -11.10 16.96
CA GLY A 211 -3.91 -11.81 17.78
C GLY A 211 -4.93 -10.96 18.52
N ILE A 212 -4.67 -9.69 18.88
CA ILE A 212 -5.66 -8.79 19.49
C ILE A 212 -5.74 -7.53 18.67
N PRO A 213 -6.72 -7.39 17.78
CA PRO A 213 -6.88 -6.21 16.94
C PRO A 213 -6.94 -4.93 17.79
N GLY A 214 -6.00 -4.00 17.54
CA GLY A 214 -5.94 -2.72 18.25
C GLY A 214 -5.26 -2.73 19.60
N SER A 215 -4.65 -3.85 20.05
CA SER A 215 -3.93 -3.92 21.34
C SER A 215 -2.62 -3.12 21.36
N GLY A 216 -2.07 -2.75 20.20
CA GLY A 216 -0.75 -2.11 20.11
C GLY A 216 0.42 -3.00 20.56
N LYS A 217 0.17 -4.27 20.89
CA LYS A 217 1.22 -5.23 21.24
C LYS A 217 1.72 -5.92 19.98
N THR A 218 3.03 -5.92 19.80
CA THR A 218 3.72 -6.74 18.79
C THR A 218 3.91 -8.15 19.34
N PHE A 219 3.83 -9.14 18.46
CA PHE A 219 4.25 -10.52 18.78
C PHE A 219 5.77 -10.66 18.56
N ASP A 220 6.30 -11.82 18.94
CA ASP A 220 7.69 -12.17 18.67
C ASP A 220 7.89 -12.38 17.17
N TRP A 221 8.49 -11.40 16.49
CA TRP A 221 8.74 -11.43 15.05
C TRP A 221 9.70 -12.55 14.64
N ASP A 222 10.56 -13.04 15.52
CA ASP A 222 11.48 -14.13 15.21
C ASP A 222 10.73 -15.45 14.95
N SER A 223 9.56 -15.64 15.55
CA SER A 223 8.73 -16.82 15.32
C SER A 223 8.15 -16.91 13.89
N VAL A 224 8.12 -15.80 13.17
CA VAL A 224 7.59 -15.73 11.79
C VAL A 224 8.61 -16.18 10.76
N LYS A 225 9.91 -16.03 11.04
CA LYS A 225 11.00 -16.35 10.11
C LYS A 225 11.05 -17.83 9.68
N GLU A 226 10.51 -18.71 10.50
CA GLU A 226 10.51 -20.16 10.26
C GLU A 226 9.27 -20.63 9.48
N LEU A 227 8.38 -19.71 9.08
CA LEU A 227 7.14 -20.06 8.40
C LEU A 227 7.38 -20.28 6.91
N GLU A 228 7.05 -21.46 6.42
CA GLU A 228 7.09 -21.79 4.99
C GLU A 228 5.82 -21.31 4.28
N LEU A 229 5.88 -20.12 3.67
CA LEU A 229 4.76 -19.55 2.93
C LEU A 229 4.71 -19.96 1.46
N LYS A 230 5.66 -20.78 1.01
CA LYS A 230 5.82 -21.17 -0.40
C LYS A 230 5.93 -19.91 -1.28
N GLU A 231 5.07 -19.81 -2.30
CA GLU A 231 5.04 -18.64 -3.22
C GLU A 231 3.99 -17.58 -2.81
N LYS A 232 3.45 -17.65 -1.58
CA LYS A 232 2.43 -16.71 -1.12
C LYS A 232 3.07 -15.48 -0.50
N LYS A 233 2.53 -14.29 -0.81
CA LYS A 233 3.00 -13.04 -0.19
C LYS A 233 2.75 -13.03 1.32
N LEU A 234 3.75 -12.53 2.06
CA LEU A 234 3.64 -12.27 3.49
C LEU A 234 3.13 -10.85 3.74
N PHE A 235 1.95 -10.74 4.32
CA PHE A 235 1.41 -9.52 4.87
C PHE A 235 1.64 -9.51 6.38
N LEU A 236 2.40 -8.54 6.88
CA LEU A 236 2.65 -8.38 8.32
C LEU A 236 1.74 -7.31 8.88
N ALA A 237 0.90 -7.69 9.85
CA ALA A 237 -0.03 -6.83 10.56
C ALA A 237 0.16 -6.93 12.07
N GLY A 238 -0.67 -6.22 12.82
CA GLY A 238 -0.73 -6.30 14.29
C GLY A 238 0.26 -5.39 15.00
N GLY A 239 -0.25 -4.31 15.61
CA GLY A 239 0.52 -3.39 16.45
C GLY A 239 1.56 -2.55 15.71
N LEU A 240 1.57 -2.53 14.38
CA LEU A 240 2.47 -1.68 13.61
C LEU A 240 2.10 -0.20 13.75
N ASN A 241 3.13 0.63 13.73
CA ASN A 241 3.05 2.10 13.75
C ASN A 241 4.31 2.71 13.12
N SER A 242 4.37 4.04 12.99
CA SER A 242 5.51 4.72 12.39
C SER A 242 6.85 4.47 13.12
N SER A 243 6.82 4.21 14.43
CA SER A 243 8.04 4.03 15.23
C SER A 243 8.64 2.63 15.13
N ASN A 244 7.84 1.59 14.81
CA ASN A 244 8.29 0.20 14.83
C ASN A 244 8.34 -0.47 13.45
N VAL A 245 7.71 0.11 12.42
CA VAL A 245 7.59 -0.52 11.09
C VAL A 245 8.95 -0.81 10.45
N ALA A 246 9.93 0.08 10.58
CA ALA A 246 11.26 -0.15 10.02
C ALA A 246 11.99 -1.33 10.68
N ALA A 247 11.83 -1.49 11.99
CA ALA A 247 12.38 -2.64 12.70
C ALA A 247 11.66 -3.95 12.32
N ALA A 248 10.33 -3.89 12.18
CA ALA A 248 9.51 -5.02 11.73
C ALA A 248 9.93 -5.51 10.33
N ILE A 249 10.11 -4.58 9.38
CA ILE A 249 10.54 -4.90 8.01
C ILE A 249 11.93 -5.55 8.02
N LYS A 250 12.89 -4.99 8.76
CA LYS A 250 14.26 -5.55 8.87
C LYS A 250 14.29 -6.93 9.54
N CYS A 251 13.37 -7.18 10.47
CA CYS A 251 13.33 -8.45 11.19
C CYS A 251 12.62 -9.54 10.38
N VAL A 252 11.48 -9.24 9.76
CA VAL A 252 10.58 -10.24 9.17
C VAL A 252 10.73 -10.32 7.64
N GLU A 253 11.23 -9.25 7.01
CA GLU A 253 11.33 -9.11 5.54
C GLU A 253 9.99 -9.39 4.82
N PRO A 254 8.85 -8.80 5.28
CA PRO A 254 7.56 -9.07 4.68
C PRO A 254 7.46 -8.45 3.28
N ASP A 255 6.62 -9.03 2.42
CA ASP A 255 6.26 -8.42 1.13
C ASP A 255 5.40 -7.16 1.32
N VAL A 256 4.50 -7.18 2.32
CA VAL A 256 3.56 -6.11 2.60
C VAL A 256 3.47 -5.85 4.11
N VAL A 257 3.54 -4.59 4.54
CA VAL A 257 3.15 -4.19 5.89
C VAL A 257 1.74 -3.64 5.87
N ASP A 258 0.88 -4.16 6.77
CA ASP A 258 -0.54 -3.79 6.88
C ASP A 258 -0.81 -3.04 8.18
N ILE A 259 -1.36 -1.84 8.07
CA ILE A 259 -1.66 -1.00 9.23
C ILE A 259 -3.11 -0.52 9.22
N SER A 260 -3.73 -0.49 10.39
CA SER A 260 -5.08 0.06 10.56
C SER A 260 -5.13 1.09 11.70
N SER A 261 -5.17 0.64 12.95
CA SER A 261 -5.32 1.53 14.11
C SER A 261 -4.12 2.44 14.36
N GLY A 262 -2.91 2.01 13.99
CA GLY A 262 -1.68 2.79 14.20
C GLY A 262 -1.60 4.10 13.40
N VAL A 263 -2.50 4.29 12.42
CA VAL A 263 -2.63 5.53 11.64
C VAL A 263 -3.99 6.21 11.81
N GLU A 264 -4.77 5.83 12.82
CA GLU A 264 -6.00 6.53 13.20
C GLU A 264 -5.70 7.68 14.18
N TYR A 265 -6.67 8.60 14.30
CA TYR A 265 -6.61 9.65 15.31
C TYR A 265 -6.59 9.03 16.71
N ASP A 266 -5.84 9.67 17.64
CA ASP A 266 -5.81 9.25 19.05
C ASP A 266 -7.15 9.55 19.75
N ASP A 267 -7.84 10.59 19.30
CA ASP A 267 -9.21 10.87 19.75
C ASP A 267 -10.18 9.88 19.08
N VAL A 268 -10.73 8.98 19.88
CA VAL A 268 -11.67 7.93 19.44
C VAL A 268 -12.98 8.47 18.85
N LEU A 269 -13.28 9.75 19.07
CA LEU A 269 -14.46 10.43 18.52
C LEU A 269 -14.23 10.85 17.06
N ILE A 270 -12.98 10.97 16.62
CA ILE A 270 -12.61 11.31 15.25
C ILE A 270 -12.45 10.03 14.46
N LYS A 271 -13.29 9.85 13.43
CA LYS A 271 -13.19 8.70 12.53
C LYS A 271 -12.22 8.99 11.38
N GLY A 272 -11.62 7.91 10.86
CA GLY A 272 -10.74 7.98 9.69
C GLY A 272 -9.26 7.92 10.05
N LYS A 273 -8.44 8.23 9.06
CA LYS A 273 -6.98 8.15 9.16
C LYS A 273 -6.38 9.53 9.42
N ASP A 274 -5.44 9.59 10.36
CA ASP A 274 -4.64 10.77 10.64
C ASP A 274 -3.59 10.95 9.54
N GLU A 275 -3.63 12.10 8.90
CA GLU A 275 -2.76 12.42 7.76
C GLU A 275 -1.27 12.32 8.10
N GLN A 276 -0.87 12.86 9.25
CA GLN A 276 0.53 12.86 9.68
C GLN A 276 1.02 11.44 9.97
N LYS A 277 0.19 10.63 10.62
CA LYS A 277 0.53 9.23 10.94
C LYS A 277 0.61 8.37 9.67
N VAL A 278 -0.29 8.55 8.70
CA VAL A 278 -0.23 7.87 7.39
C VAL A 278 1.07 8.22 6.68
N LYS A 279 1.39 9.51 6.59
CA LYS A 279 2.63 9.99 5.98
C LYS A 279 3.87 9.38 6.62
N GLU A 280 3.97 9.48 7.95
CA GLU A 280 5.13 8.96 8.69
C GLU A 280 5.28 7.45 8.54
N PHE A 281 4.18 6.71 8.59
CA PHE A 281 4.23 5.25 8.44
C PHE A 281 4.74 4.84 7.06
N ILE A 282 4.19 5.41 5.99
CA ILE A 282 4.61 5.10 4.62
C ILE A 282 6.08 5.48 4.42
N CYS A 283 6.48 6.68 4.85
CA CYS A 283 7.87 7.12 4.75
C CYS A 283 8.84 6.18 5.47
N ASN A 284 8.52 5.77 6.71
CA ASN A 284 9.39 4.90 7.50
C ASN A 284 9.42 3.46 6.97
N ALA A 285 8.32 2.96 6.42
CA ALA A 285 8.29 1.66 5.74
C ALA A 285 9.19 1.65 4.49
N ARG A 286 9.10 2.69 3.66
CA ARG A 286 9.91 2.83 2.45
C ARG A 286 11.42 3.03 2.73
N ALA A 287 11.75 3.66 3.87
CA ALA A 287 13.14 3.89 4.29
C ALA A 287 13.78 2.69 5.00
N ALA A 288 13.07 1.60 5.22
CA ALA A 288 13.54 0.49 6.04
C ALA A 288 14.57 -0.43 5.34
N LYS A 289 14.64 -0.39 4.02
CA LYS A 289 15.58 -1.22 3.20
C LYS A 289 16.73 -0.40 2.67
#